data_c6f7d3f0eb43c6fa1993a41958055501
#
_entry.id   c6f7d3f0eb43c6fa1993a41958055501
#
_cell.length_a   1.000
_cell.length_b   1.000
_cell.length_c   1.000
_cell.angle_alpha   90.00
_cell.angle_beta   90.00
_cell.angle_gamma   90.00
#
_symmetry.space_group_name_H-M   'P 1'
#
loop_
_entity.id
_entity.type
_entity.pdbx_description
1 polymer ?
#
loop_
_entity_poly.entity_id
_entity_poly.type
_entity_poly.pdbx_seq_one_letter_code
_entity_poly.pdbx_strand_id
1 'polypeptide(L)'
;MTARAPLPYDFMPPVPSFTLRSTDVADGQMMSDAQVFDGFGMTGQNISPQLSWQGFPAETGCFAVTCFDPDAPTGSGFWHLSLLDVPASVTELATGAASGDLSGLPAGAFCVRNDYNVKAFGGAAPPAGDPPHRYVFAVHALDVDSLASQGLDASVTPAVAGFNLRFHTIARALMIPVYGH
;
A
#
# COMPACT_ATOMS: atom_id res chain seq x y z
N MET A 1 -17.91 21.97 6.05
CA MET A 1 -16.85 21.05 5.61
C MET A 1 -16.93 19.82 6.50
N THR A 2 -17.24 18.68 5.96
CA THR A 2 -17.11 17.40 6.70
C THR A 2 -15.63 17.19 7.02
N ALA A 3 -15.32 16.83 8.26
CA ALA A 3 -13.95 16.50 8.65
C ALA A 3 -13.47 15.28 7.82
N ARG A 4 -12.25 15.34 7.27
CA ARG A 4 -11.64 14.19 6.59
C ARG A 4 -11.46 13.03 7.56
N ALA A 5 -11.60 11.81 7.07
CA ALA A 5 -11.27 10.63 7.84
C ALA A 5 -9.80 10.72 8.34
N PRO A 6 -9.50 10.34 9.57
CA PRO A 6 -8.12 10.29 10.05
C PRO A 6 -7.31 9.24 9.28
N LEU A 7 -5.97 9.36 9.29
CA LEU A 7 -5.13 8.33 8.71
C LEU A 7 -5.20 7.05 9.56
N PRO A 8 -5.08 5.86 8.96
CA PRO A 8 -5.19 4.61 9.69
C PRO A 8 -4.13 4.47 10.80
N TYR A 9 -2.99 5.12 10.62
CA TYR A 9 -1.86 5.04 11.56
C TYR A 9 -1.93 6.06 12.71
N ASP A 10 -2.89 7.00 12.69
CA ASP A 10 -3.11 7.97 13.79
C ASP A 10 -3.61 7.28 15.08
N PHE A 11 -4.18 6.08 14.96
CA PHE A 11 -4.71 5.29 16.08
C PHE A 11 -3.77 4.15 16.52
N MET A 12 -2.63 4.00 15.86
CA MET A 12 -1.68 2.93 16.18
C MET A 12 -0.56 3.46 17.06
N PRO A 13 0.12 2.60 17.83
CA PRO A 13 1.33 3.00 18.52
C PRO A 13 2.31 3.65 17.54
N PRO A 14 2.94 4.77 17.94
CA PRO A 14 3.94 5.41 17.10
C PRO A 14 5.16 4.50 16.93
N VAL A 15 5.70 4.47 15.72
CA VAL A 15 6.95 3.78 15.39
C VAL A 15 7.88 4.77 14.68
N PRO A 16 9.21 4.55 14.69
CA PRO A 16 10.16 5.35 13.93
C PRO A 16 9.78 5.43 12.44
N SER A 17 10.13 6.54 11.80
CA SER A 17 9.95 6.71 10.36
C SER A 17 11.28 6.56 9.63
N PHE A 18 11.21 6.15 8.37
CA PHE A 18 12.35 6.12 7.45
C PHE A 18 11.99 6.78 6.11
N THR A 19 12.96 6.90 5.20
CA THR A 19 12.74 7.58 3.92
C THR A 19 12.01 6.68 2.93
N LEU A 20 10.91 7.17 2.35
CA LEU A 20 10.21 6.58 1.20
C LEU A 20 10.24 7.59 0.05
N ARG A 21 10.57 7.13 -1.17
CA ARG A 21 10.61 7.93 -2.39
C ARG A 21 9.89 7.20 -3.52
N SER A 22 9.45 7.96 -4.50
CA SER A 22 8.90 7.46 -5.76
C SER A 22 9.26 8.38 -6.91
N THR A 23 9.41 7.82 -8.11
CA THR A 23 9.50 8.57 -9.36
C THR A 23 8.13 8.83 -9.97
N ASP A 24 7.10 8.12 -9.53
CA ASP A 24 5.78 8.08 -10.16
C ASP A 24 4.73 8.86 -9.37
N VAL A 25 4.88 8.96 -8.05
CA VAL A 25 3.93 9.61 -7.14
C VAL A 25 4.66 10.46 -6.09
N ALA A 26 3.99 11.46 -5.52
CA ALA A 26 4.55 12.31 -4.48
C ALA A 26 3.46 12.75 -3.48
N ASP A 27 3.89 13.07 -2.24
CA ASP A 27 2.98 13.53 -1.18
C ASP A 27 2.12 14.71 -1.61
N GLY A 28 0.82 14.60 -1.42
CA GLY A 28 -0.16 15.63 -1.72
C GLY A 28 -0.32 15.98 -3.20
N GLN A 29 0.39 15.30 -4.10
CA GLN A 29 0.30 15.54 -5.54
C GLN A 29 -0.73 14.61 -6.19
N MET A 30 -1.37 15.10 -7.25
CA MET A 30 -2.27 14.28 -8.05
C MET A 30 -1.49 13.15 -8.73
N MET A 31 -2.00 11.92 -8.61
CA MET A 31 -1.49 10.79 -9.38
C MET A 31 -1.79 10.96 -10.86
N SER A 32 -0.95 10.38 -11.70
CA SER A 32 -1.18 10.30 -13.15
C SER A 32 -2.15 9.17 -13.49
N ASP A 33 -2.65 9.14 -14.73
CA ASP A 33 -3.54 8.08 -15.23
C ASP A 33 -2.90 6.69 -15.16
N ALA A 34 -1.57 6.60 -15.05
CA ALA A 34 -0.88 5.33 -14.86
C ALA A 34 -1.36 4.59 -13.60
N GLN A 35 -1.58 5.30 -12.49
CA GLN A 35 -2.00 4.74 -11.21
C GLN A 35 -3.53 4.71 -11.02
N VAL A 36 -4.30 5.13 -12.03
CA VAL A 36 -5.76 5.11 -12.00
C VAL A 36 -6.27 3.72 -12.43
N PHE A 37 -7.39 3.30 -11.85
CA PHE A 37 -8.00 2.00 -12.15
C PHE A 37 -8.48 1.92 -13.60
N ASP A 38 -8.51 0.73 -14.16
CA ASP A 38 -8.94 0.43 -15.53
C ASP A 38 -10.38 -0.11 -15.63
N GLY A 39 -11.15 0.03 -14.57
CA GLY A 39 -12.55 -0.41 -14.45
C GLY A 39 -13.43 0.60 -13.72
N PHE A 40 -14.69 0.26 -13.48
CA PHE A 40 -15.69 1.12 -12.82
C PHE A 40 -15.91 2.48 -13.50
N GLY A 41 -15.77 2.53 -14.84
CA GLY A 41 -15.88 3.75 -15.61
C GLY A 41 -14.61 4.59 -15.68
N MET A 42 -13.55 4.19 -14.99
CA MET A 42 -12.21 4.78 -15.10
C MET A 42 -11.49 4.23 -16.33
N THR A 43 -10.58 5.01 -16.87
CA THR A 43 -9.80 4.68 -18.09
C THR A 43 -8.29 4.73 -17.82
N GLY A 44 -7.88 4.46 -16.59
CA GLY A 44 -6.48 4.44 -16.19
C GLY A 44 -5.72 3.22 -16.71
N GLN A 45 -4.46 3.12 -16.32
CA GLN A 45 -3.59 2.00 -16.72
C GLN A 45 -3.43 0.93 -15.63
N ASN A 46 -3.89 1.21 -14.41
CA ASN A 46 -3.87 0.30 -13.26
C ASN A 46 -2.46 -0.20 -12.89
N ILE A 47 -1.46 0.68 -13.01
CA ILE A 47 -0.03 0.38 -12.81
C ILE A 47 0.38 0.80 -11.40
N SER A 48 0.95 -0.11 -10.60
CA SER A 48 1.51 0.22 -9.29
C SER A 48 2.70 1.16 -9.44
N PRO A 49 2.85 2.19 -8.56
CA PRO A 49 3.96 3.12 -8.66
C PRO A 49 5.30 2.45 -8.28
N GLN A 50 6.39 2.97 -8.82
CA GLN A 50 7.73 2.73 -8.29
C GLN A 50 7.80 3.25 -6.86
N LEU A 51 8.38 2.46 -5.96
CA LEU A 51 8.66 2.85 -4.58
C LEU A 51 10.08 2.44 -4.20
N SER A 52 10.84 3.31 -3.54
CA SER A 52 12.16 3.00 -2.99
C SER A 52 12.30 3.54 -1.57
N TRP A 53 13.00 2.80 -0.71
CA TRP A 53 13.13 3.16 0.70
C TRP A 53 14.52 2.90 1.27
N GLN A 54 14.88 3.69 2.29
CA GLN A 54 16.18 3.61 2.96
C GLN A 54 16.12 4.16 4.38
N GLY A 55 17.08 3.78 5.21
CA GLY A 55 17.21 4.29 6.59
C GLY A 55 16.28 3.58 7.58
N PHE A 56 15.81 2.37 7.25
CA PHE A 56 15.03 1.51 8.13
C PHE A 56 15.95 0.83 9.17
N PRO A 57 15.41 0.31 10.29
CA PRO A 57 16.19 -0.38 11.32
C PRO A 57 16.96 -1.59 10.78
N ALA A 58 18.18 -1.80 11.27
CA ALA A 58 19.05 -2.90 10.83
C ALA A 58 18.50 -4.28 11.16
N GLU A 59 17.64 -4.39 12.19
CA GLU A 59 16.95 -5.61 12.61
C GLU A 59 15.73 -5.97 11.74
N THR A 60 15.48 -5.24 10.66
CA THR A 60 14.37 -5.53 9.74
C THR A 60 14.56 -6.89 9.07
N GLY A 61 13.62 -7.82 9.30
CA GLY A 61 13.61 -9.15 8.68
C GLY A 61 12.95 -9.17 7.30
N CYS A 62 11.81 -8.47 7.16
CA CYS A 62 11.15 -8.28 5.85
C CYS A 62 10.36 -6.97 5.82
N PHE A 63 9.76 -6.66 4.66
CA PHE A 63 8.85 -5.53 4.52
C PHE A 63 7.45 -5.98 4.10
N ALA A 64 6.47 -5.14 4.43
CA ALA A 64 5.16 -5.14 3.79
C ALA A 64 4.90 -3.77 3.16
N VAL A 65 4.21 -3.77 2.01
CA VAL A 65 3.82 -2.54 1.31
C VAL A 65 2.31 -2.53 1.14
N THR A 66 1.67 -1.48 1.64
CA THR A 66 0.21 -1.33 1.58
C THR A 66 -0.19 -0.04 0.90
N CYS A 67 -1.37 -0.01 0.30
CA CYS A 67 -2.04 1.20 -0.17
C CYS A 67 -3.49 1.19 0.31
N PHE A 68 -3.88 2.24 1.03
CA PHE A 68 -5.21 2.37 1.62
C PHE A 68 -5.81 3.74 1.33
N ASP A 69 -7.09 3.77 0.94
CA ASP A 69 -7.88 4.98 0.76
C ASP A 69 -8.83 5.16 1.96
N PRO A 70 -8.53 6.08 2.91
CA PRO A 70 -9.41 6.37 4.03
C PRO A 70 -10.61 7.23 3.66
N ASP A 71 -10.61 7.85 2.49
CA ASP A 71 -11.66 8.78 2.03
C ASP A 71 -12.76 8.05 1.22
N ALA A 72 -12.54 6.78 0.85
CA ALA A 72 -13.53 5.99 0.13
C ALA A 72 -14.86 5.90 0.89
N PRO A 73 -16.03 6.09 0.22
CA PRO A 73 -17.34 6.13 0.85
C PRO A 73 -17.87 4.72 1.17
N THR A 74 -17.06 3.90 1.87
CA THR A 74 -17.35 2.49 2.21
C THR A 74 -17.42 2.41 3.73
N GLY A 75 -17.73 2.69 4.59
CA GLY A 75 -17.70 2.58 6.07
C GLY A 75 -16.39 2.07 6.67
N SER A 76 -15.48 1.50 5.87
CA SER A 76 -14.19 0.95 6.34
C SER A 76 -12.98 1.48 5.56
N GLY A 77 -13.16 2.45 4.65
CA GLY A 77 -12.15 2.82 3.67
C GLY A 77 -11.98 1.75 2.59
N PHE A 78 -10.88 1.79 1.81
CA PHE A 78 -10.68 0.87 0.70
C PHE A 78 -9.21 0.48 0.54
N TRP A 79 -8.91 -0.80 0.52
CA TRP A 79 -7.57 -1.34 0.33
C TRP A 79 -7.28 -1.54 -1.16
N HIS A 80 -6.26 -0.85 -1.65
CA HIS A 80 -5.79 -0.91 -3.04
C HIS A 80 -4.63 -1.90 -3.22
N LEU A 81 -3.83 -2.12 -2.17
CA LEU A 81 -2.70 -3.05 -2.16
C LEU A 81 -2.44 -3.54 -0.73
N SER A 82 -2.12 -4.82 -0.60
CA SER A 82 -1.50 -5.39 0.58
C SER A 82 -0.50 -6.45 0.12
N LEU A 83 0.76 -6.04 -0.06
CA LEU A 83 1.90 -6.85 -0.45
C LEU A 83 2.70 -7.21 0.80
N LEU A 84 2.92 -8.48 1.03
CA LEU A 84 3.59 -9.03 2.21
C LEU A 84 4.88 -9.77 1.82
N ASP A 85 5.76 -9.96 2.81
CA ASP A 85 7.00 -10.74 2.72
C ASP A 85 7.96 -10.26 1.62
N VAL A 86 8.07 -8.94 1.44
CA VAL A 86 9.14 -8.38 0.61
C VAL A 86 10.47 -8.57 1.36
N PRO A 87 11.46 -9.29 0.80
CA PRO A 87 12.72 -9.57 1.51
C PRO A 87 13.46 -8.31 1.97
N ALA A 88 14.13 -8.36 3.12
CA ALA A 88 14.89 -7.21 3.67
C ALA A 88 15.99 -6.69 2.73
N SER A 89 16.50 -7.53 1.82
CA SER A 89 17.47 -7.14 0.80
C SER A 89 16.88 -6.32 -0.35
N VAL A 90 15.55 -6.26 -0.46
CA VAL A 90 14.84 -5.49 -1.48
C VAL A 90 14.48 -4.13 -0.90
N THR A 91 14.95 -3.07 -1.53
CA THR A 91 14.71 -1.68 -1.11
C THR A 91 14.01 -0.85 -2.17
N GLU A 92 13.53 -1.52 -3.22
CA GLU A 92 12.81 -0.90 -4.33
C GLU A 92 11.83 -1.88 -4.96
N LEU A 93 10.66 -1.37 -5.34
CA LEU A 93 9.71 -1.99 -6.26
C LEU A 93 9.64 -1.13 -7.51
N ALA A 94 9.91 -1.70 -8.67
CA ALA A 94 9.81 -0.99 -9.94
C ALA A 94 8.34 -0.62 -10.25
N THR A 95 8.13 0.39 -11.12
CA THR A 95 6.81 0.69 -11.69
C THR A 95 6.17 -0.58 -12.24
N GLY A 96 4.93 -0.86 -11.84
CA GLY A 96 4.17 -2.04 -12.27
C GLY A 96 4.51 -3.34 -11.53
N ALA A 97 5.50 -3.37 -10.63
CA ALA A 97 5.92 -4.60 -9.96
C ALA A 97 4.78 -5.34 -9.24
N ALA A 98 3.83 -4.61 -8.67
CA ALA A 98 2.68 -5.19 -7.96
C ALA A 98 1.39 -5.18 -8.81
N SER A 99 1.49 -5.05 -10.14
CA SER A 99 0.34 -5.05 -11.06
C SER A 99 0.22 -6.35 -11.84
N GLY A 100 -0.96 -6.58 -12.43
CA GLY A 100 -1.19 -7.66 -13.39
C GLY A 100 -0.91 -9.05 -12.81
N ASP A 101 0.01 -9.77 -13.44
CA ASP A 101 0.38 -11.16 -13.10
C ASP A 101 1.41 -11.27 -11.97
N LEU A 102 1.83 -10.12 -11.41
CA LEU A 102 2.81 -10.03 -10.33
C LEU A 102 4.21 -10.56 -10.68
N SER A 103 4.54 -10.69 -11.96
CA SER A 103 5.85 -11.19 -12.42
C SER A 103 7.02 -10.28 -12.01
N GLY A 104 6.73 -9.02 -11.63
CA GLY A 104 7.71 -8.06 -11.10
C GLY A 104 7.98 -8.17 -9.60
N LEU A 105 7.28 -9.03 -8.86
CA LEU A 105 7.48 -9.15 -7.42
C LEU A 105 8.77 -9.90 -7.07
N PRO A 106 9.44 -9.50 -5.97
CA PRO A 106 10.54 -10.26 -5.42
C PRO A 106 10.12 -11.67 -5.02
N ALA A 107 11.04 -12.62 -5.14
CA ALA A 107 10.78 -14.02 -4.74
C ALA A 107 10.37 -14.10 -3.26
N GLY A 108 9.30 -14.82 -2.98
CA GLY A 108 8.71 -14.98 -1.65
C GLY A 108 7.64 -13.95 -1.30
N ALA A 109 7.64 -12.78 -1.94
CA ALA A 109 6.61 -11.78 -1.73
C ALA A 109 5.27 -12.21 -2.35
N PHE A 110 4.16 -11.86 -1.69
CA PHE A 110 2.82 -12.18 -2.18
C PHE A 110 1.81 -11.08 -1.84
N CYS A 111 0.78 -10.95 -2.67
CA CYS A 111 -0.35 -10.07 -2.39
C CYS A 111 -1.53 -10.85 -1.79
N VAL A 112 -2.15 -10.28 -0.77
CA VAL A 112 -3.50 -10.69 -0.36
C VAL A 112 -4.54 -9.98 -1.24
N ARG A 113 -5.81 -10.44 -1.23
CA ARG A 113 -6.87 -9.77 -2.00
C ARG A 113 -7.07 -8.35 -1.49
N ASN A 114 -7.13 -7.41 -2.41
CA ASN A 114 -7.57 -6.04 -2.15
C ASN A 114 -9.12 -5.96 -2.19
N ASP A 115 -9.69 -4.78 -1.99
CA ASP A 115 -11.14 -4.60 -1.96
C ASP A 115 -11.79 -4.60 -3.36
N TYR A 116 -10.99 -4.58 -4.45
CA TYR A 116 -11.43 -4.96 -5.80
C TYR A 116 -11.54 -6.48 -6.00
N ASN A 117 -11.22 -7.27 -4.97
CA ASN A 117 -11.19 -8.73 -5.00
C ASN A 117 -10.10 -9.33 -5.89
N VAL A 118 -9.00 -8.62 -6.11
CA VAL A 118 -7.81 -9.08 -6.85
C VAL A 118 -6.57 -9.10 -5.97
N LYS A 119 -5.62 -9.99 -6.27
CA LYS A 119 -4.34 -10.13 -5.55
C LYS A 119 -3.24 -9.34 -6.26
N ALA A 120 -3.47 -8.04 -6.45
CA ALA A 120 -2.53 -7.13 -7.10
C ALA A 120 -2.87 -5.70 -6.67
N PHE A 121 -2.12 -4.71 -7.15
CA PHE A 121 -2.50 -3.31 -7.04
C PHE A 121 -3.81 -3.06 -7.82
N GLY A 122 -4.72 -2.33 -7.20
CA GLY A 122 -5.88 -1.74 -7.85
C GLY A 122 -5.78 -0.21 -7.76
N GLY A 123 -5.82 0.44 -8.90
CA GLY A 123 -5.63 1.88 -9.02
C GLY A 123 -6.75 2.72 -8.40
N ALA A 124 -6.58 4.03 -8.44
CA ALA A 124 -7.54 5.00 -7.93
C ALA A 124 -8.84 4.99 -8.74
N ALA A 125 -9.99 5.02 -8.06
CA ALA A 125 -11.31 5.14 -8.68
C ALA A 125 -12.29 5.87 -7.75
N PRO A 126 -12.00 7.12 -7.33
CA PRO A 126 -12.91 7.86 -6.47
C PRO A 126 -14.20 8.20 -7.24
N PRO A 127 -15.35 8.30 -6.56
CA PRO A 127 -16.59 8.75 -7.20
C PRO A 127 -16.45 10.16 -7.81
N ALA A 128 -17.07 10.39 -8.98
CA ALA A 128 -17.06 11.70 -9.60
C ALA A 128 -17.73 12.74 -8.71
N GLY A 129 -17.06 13.89 -8.53
CA GLY A 129 -17.54 15.00 -7.70
C GLY A 129 -17.15 14.93 -6.24
N ASP A 130 -16.53 13.83 -5.78
CA ASP A 130 -15.92 13.79 -4.46
C ASP A 130 -14.66 14.67 -4.42
N PRO A 131 -14.31 15.24 -3.26
CA PRO A 131 -12.98 15.83 -3.07
C PRO A 131 -11.89 14.78 -3.37
N PRO A 132 -10.71 15.19 -3.85
CA PRO A 132 -9.64 14.23 -4.11
C PRO A 132 -9.37 13.31 -2.92
N HIS A 133 -9.42 12.00 -3.14
CA HIS A 133 -9.11 10.98 -2.14
C HIS A 133 -7.61 10.87 -1.90
N ARG A 134 -7.23 10.45 -0.70
CA ARG A 134 -5.84 10.18 -0.32
C ARG A 134 -5.53 8.70 -0.48
N TYR A 135 -4.42 8.40 -1.14
CA TYR A 135 -3.93 7.03 -1.30
C TYR A 135 -2.71 6.85 -0.42
N VAL A 136 -2.89 6.24 0.74
CA VAL A 136 -1.87 6.10 1.77
C VAL A 136 -0.99 4.89 1.45
N PHE A 137 0.09 5.11 0.72
CA PHE A 137 1.15 4.12 0.57
C PHE A 137 1.95 4.06 1.87
N ALA A 138 2.12 2.85 2.40
CA ALA A 138 2.94 2.61 3.58
C ALA A 138 3.90 1.46 3.33
N VAL A 139 5.18 1.66 3.67
CA VAL A 139 6.17 0.61 3.76
C VAL A 139 6.41 0.33 5.23
N HIS A 140 6.19 -0.90 5.65
CA HIS A 140 6.37 -1.39 7.01
C HIS A 140 7.65 -2.20 7.08
N ALA A 141 8.60 -1.81 7.93
CA ALA A 141 9.75 -2.64 8.31
C ALA A 141 9.32 -3.54 9.46
N LEU A 142 9.50 -4.86 9.30
CA LEU A 142 9.00 -5.87 10.23
C LEU A 142 10.16 -6.57 10.94
N ASP A 143 9.94 -6.96 12.20
CA ASP A 143 10.90 -7.69 13.06
C ASP A 143 10.89 -9.22 12.83
N VAL A 144 10.20 -9.69 11.81
CA VAL A 144 10.12 -11.10 11.40
C VAL A 144 10.63 -11.27 9.97
N ASP A 145 11.23 -12.43 9.69
CA ASP A 145 11.73 -12.74 8.34
C ASP A 145 10.60 -13.02 7.34
N SER A 146 9.43 -13.45 7.83
CA SER A 146 8.27 -13.78 6.99
C SER A 146 7.01 -13.86 7.83
N LEU A 147 5.94 -13.20 7.37
CA LEU A 147 4.58 -13.36 7.91
C LEU A 147 3.97 -14.70 7.50
N ALA A 148 4.36 -15.24 6.34
CA ALA A 148 3.93 -16.58 5.93
C ALA A 148 4.43 -17.65 6.90
N SER A 149 5.62 -17.51 7.47
CA SER A 149 6.11 -18.39 8.52
C SER A 149 5.32 -18.30 9.83
N GLN A 150 4.59 -17.20 10.03
CA GLN A 150 3.66 -16.98 11.14
C GLN A 150 2.22 -17.45 10.84
N GLY A 151 2.02 -18.11 9.69
CA GLY A 151 0.73 -18.67 9.29
C GLY A 151 -0.14 -17.77 8.44
N LEU A 152 0.37 -16.63 7.94
CA LEU A 152 -0.36 -15.80 6.98
C LEU A 152 -0.11 -16.31 5.55
N ASP A 153 -1.18 -16.40 4.77
CA ASP A 153 -1.10 -16.70 3.35
C ASP A 153 -1.94 -15.73 2.51
N ALA A 154 -1.90 -15.90 1.20
CA ALA A 154 -2.60 -15.04 0.27
C ALA A 154 -4.16 -15.16 0.33
N SER A 155 -4.72 -15.93 1.25
CA SER A 155 -6.17 -16.06 1.47
C SER A 155 -6.72 -15.12 2.55
N VAL A 156 -5.84 -14.56 3.41
CA VAL A 156 -6.28 -13.62 4.44
C VAL A 156 -6.80 -12.32 3.84
N THR A 157 -7.60 -11.59 4.62
CA THR A 157 -8.08 -10.25 4.22
C THR A 157 -7.03 -9.18 4.54
N PRO A 158 -7.10 -7.99 3.90
CA PRO A 158 -6.24 -6.86 4.26
C PRO A 158 -6.35 -6.47 5.75
N ALA A 159 -7.54 -6.61 6.35
CA ALA A 159 -7.73 -6.35 7.76
C ALA A 159 -6.96 -7.33 8.65
N VAL A 160 -6.95 -8.63 8.30
CA VAL A 160 -6.15 -9.64 9.01
C VAL A 160 -4.66 -9.41 8.81
N ALA A 161 -4.22 -9.06 7.59
CA ALA A 161 -2.84 -8.66 7.33
C ALA A 161 -2.45 -7.45 8.21
N GLY A 162 -3.26 -6.39 8.21
CA GLY A 162 -3.05 -5.19 9.01
C GLY A 162 -2.99 -5.45 10.51
N PHE A 163 -3.82 -6.39 11.02
CA PHE A 163 -3.77 -6.83 12.41
C PHE A 163 -2.40 -7.43 12.77
N ASN A 164 -1.84 -8.28 11.92
CA ASN A 164 -0.51 -8.86 12.14
C ASN A 164 0.60 -7.82 11.98
N LEU A 165 0.52 -6.96 10.97
CA LEU A 165 1.47 -5.86 10.78
C LEU A 165 1.59 -4.96 12.03
N ARG A 166 0.49 -4.76 12.78
CA ARG A 166 0.51 -3.97 14.00
C ARG A 166 1.49 -4.51 15.05
N PHE A 167 1.66 -5.82 15.13
CA PHE A 167 2.52 -6.44 16.16
C PHE A 167 3.98 -6.56 15.72
N HIS A 168 4.24 -6.52 14.42
CA HIS A 168 5.57 -6.76 13.85
C HIS A 168 6.21 -5.50 13.25
N THR A 169 5.47 -4.41 13.07
CA THR A 169 6.02 -3.16 12.50
C THR A 169 6.92 -2.46 13.52
N ILE A 170 8.23 -2.39 13.25
CA ILE A 170 9.23 -1.69 14.05
C ILE A 170 9.56 -0.30 13.50
N ALA A 171 9.27 -0.04 12.22
CA ALA A 171 9.33 1.28 11.61
C ALA A 171 8.38 1.37 10.42
N ARG A 172 7.95 2.59 10.04
CA ARG A 172 7.02 2.81 8.93
C ARG A 172 7.36 4.07 8.16
N ALA A 173 7.31 3.99 6.83
CA ALA A 173 7.40 5.16 5.96
C ALA A 173 6.09 5.33 5.19
N LEU A 174 5.65 6.58 5.01
CA LEU A 174 4.40 6.92 4.33
C LEU A 174 4.66 7.81 3.12
N MET A 175 3.80 7.66 2.10
CA MET A 175 3.66 8.57 0.98
C MET A 175 2.16 8.64 0.62
N ILE A 176 1.62 9.86 0.50
CA ILE A 176 0.17 10.08 0.43
C ILE A 176 -0.16 10.95 -0.79
N PRO A 177 -0.03 10.44 -2.01
CA PRO A 177 -0.58 11.12 -3.18
C PRO A 177 -2.12 11.19 -3.10
N VAL A 178 -2.70 12.00 -3.97
CA VAL A 178 -4.15 12.19 -4.07
C VAL A 178 -4.64 11.90 -5.48
N TYR A 179 -5.92 11.59 -5.63
CA TYR A 179 -6.58 11.54 -6.93
C TYR A 179 -8.07 11.90 -6.81
N GLY A 180 -8.59 12.61 -7.81
CA GLY A 180 -9.99 12.98 -7.95
C GLY A 180 -10.27 13.48 -9.36
N HIS A 181 -11.54 13.47 -9.81
CA HIS A 181 -12.00 13.92 -11.12
C HIS A 181 -13.36 14.63 -11.08
#